data_43eb375a55e34060a2bc4b1287fc1754
#
_entry.id   43eb375a55e34060a2bc4b1287fc1754
#
_cell.length_a   1.000
_cell.length_b   1.000
_cell.length_c   1.000
_cell.angle_alpha   90.00
_cell.angle_beta   90.00
_cell.angle_gamma   90.00
#
_symmetry.space_group_name_H-M   'P 1'
#
loop_
_entity.id
_entity.type
_entity.pdbx_description
1 polymer ?
#
loop_
_entity_poly.entity_id
_entity_poly.type
_entity_poly.pdbx_seq_one_letter_code
_entity_poly.pdbx_strand_id
1 'polypeptide(L)'
;MNEQKMNYLDLHKTLKEFYTQEPGVFINSELGITLTNNFFTSDVKRAFPPGDEYMDMNPLMKALMKYFLHRNEYSDKYLLKMLTVPDKAIQENNRFTYSILSPSGTVSNEAIVLLHGLNERGWEKYLPWAYYILKNTGKSVILFPNAFHMNRAPECWSNFRLMKEISSERKNLLPGVILSS
;
A
#
# COMPACT_ATOMS: atom_id res chain seq x y z
N MET A 1 22.03 -28.30 -21.62
CA MET A 1 20.79 -27.69 -22.09
C MET A 1 20.99 -26.18 -22.05
N ASN A 2 20.99 -25.50 -23.20
CA ASN A 2 21.03 -24.04 -23.20
C ASN A 2 19.70 -23.54 -22.63
N GLU A 3 19.69 -23.05 -21.39
CA GLU A 3 18.58 -22.26 -20.89
C GLU A 3 18.49 -21.02 -21.80
N GLN A 4 17.48 -20.97 -22.63
CA GLN A 4 17.18 -19.81 -23.45
C GLN A 4 16.85 -18.68 -22.50
N LYS A 5 17.81 -17.79 -22.26
CA LYS A 5 17.71 -16.70 -21.30
C LYS A 5 16.57 -15.79 -21.73
N MET A 6 15.42 -15.88 -21.04
CA MET A 6 14.27 -15.02 -21.28
C MET A 6 14.71 -13.55 -21.27
N ASN A 7 14.33 -12.76 -22.26
CA ASN A 7 14.67 -11.34 -22.25
C ASN A 7 13.86 -10.59 -21.18
N TYR A 8 14.30 -9.38 -20.84
CA TYR A 8 13.67 -8.60 -19.77
C TYR A 8 12.18 -8.28 -20.00
N LEU A 9 11.80 -7.98 -21.23
CA LEU A 9 10.42 -7.61 -21.55
C LEU A 9 9.47 -8.80 -21.41
N ASP A 10 9.91 -9.97 -21.90
CA ASP A 10 9.12 -11.21 -21.78
C ASP A 10 9.00 -11.63 -20.31
N LEU A 11 10.09 -11.55 -19.56
CA LEU A 11 10.10 -11.81 -18.11
C LEU A 11 9.11 -10.86 -17.39
N HIS A 12 9.19 -9.58 -17.65
CA HIS A 12 8.30 -8.59 -17.03
C HIS A 12 6.84 -8.87 -17.36
N LYS A 13 6.53 -9.20 -18.60
CA LYS A 13 5.18 -9.56 -19.05
C LYS A 13 4.68 -10.81 -18.33
N THR A 14 5.47 -11.88 -18.32
CA THR A 14 5.11 -13.15 -17.65
C THR A 14 4.89 -12.96 -16.14
N LEU A 15 5.76 -12.19 -15.49
CA LEU A 15 5.63 -11.90 -14.06
C LEU A 15 4.38 -11.06 -13.76
N LYS A 16 4.07 -10.07 -14.62
CA LYS A 16 2.89 -9.23 -14.46
C LYS A 16 1.59 -10.03 -14.66
N GLU A 17 1.54 -10.93 -15.63
CA GLU A 17 0.39 -11.82 -15.85
C GLU A 17 0.20 -12.85 -14.73
N PHE A 18 1.30 -13.28 -14.13
CA PHE A 18 1.28 -14.22 -13.01
C PHE A 18 0.92 -13.55 -11.67
N TYR A 19 1.33 -12.30 -11.47
CA TYR A 19 1.17 -11.62 -10.19
C TYR A 19 -0.29 -11.31 -9.89
N THR A 20 -0.71 -11.64 -8.67
CA THR A 20 -2.01 -11.27 -8.10
C THR A 20 -1.84 -10.82 -6.65
N GLN A 21 -2.79 -10.08 -6.13
CA GLN A 21 -2.89 -9.74 -4.70
C GLN A 21 -3.97 -10.55 -3.97
N GLU A 22 -4.65 -11.45 -4.68
CA GLU A 22 -5.61 -12.35 -4.08
C GLU A 22 -4.92 -13.25 -3.06
N PRO A 23 -5.51 -13.44 -1.86
CA PRO A 23 -4.95 -14.32 -0.85
C PRO A 23 -4.83 -15.76 -1.37
N GLY A 24 -3.69 -16.39 -1.12
CA GLY A 24 -3.48 -17.77 -1.55
C GLY A 24 -2.04 -18.09 -1.93
N VAL A 25 -1.85 -19.27 -2.49
CA VAL A 25 -0.56 -19.77 -2.98
C VAL A 25 -0.70 -20.07 -4.47
N PHE A 26 0.17 -19.49 -5.27
CA PHE A 26 0.18 -19.59 -6.73
C PHE A 26 1.56 -20.07 -7.17
N ILE A 27 1.62 -21.03 -8.06
CA ILE A 27 2.88 -21.62 -8.52
C ILE A 27 3.03 -21.35 -10.02
N ASN A 28 4.20 -20.80 -10.38
CA ASN A 28 4.63 -20.71 -11.77
C ASN A 28 5.79 -21.67 -11.99
N SER A 29 5.49 -22.81 -12.62
CA SER A 29 6.48 -23.87 -12.85
C SER A 29 7.53 -23.48 -13.89
N GLU A 30 7.18 -22.65 -14.88
CA GLU A 30 8.10 -22.16 -15.92
C GLU A 30 9.18 -21.27 -15.32
N LEU A 31 8.80 -20.35 -14.45
CA LEU A 31 9.73 -19.48 -13.73
C LEU A 31 10.35 -20.16 -12.51
N GLY A 32 9.83 -21.28 -12.06
CA GLY A 32 10.27 -21.98 -10.85
C GLY A 32 10.10 -21.15 -9.60
N ILE A 33 8.95 -20.46 -9.47
CA ILE A 33 8.63 -19.59 -8.33
C ILE A 33 7.23 -19.90 -7.76
N THR A 34 7.10 -19.61 -6.48
CA THR A 34 5.83 -19.64 -5.75
C THR A 34 5.54 -18.24 -5.24
N LEU A 35 4.34 -17.73 -5.50
CA LEU A 35 3.80 -16.51 -4.94
C LEU A 35 2.83 -16.87 -3.81
N THR A 36 3.08 -16.39 -2.61
CA THR A 36 2.19 -16.55 -1.46
C THR A 36 1.72 -15.20 -0.99
N ASN A 37 0.40 -14.99 -0.98
CA ASN A 37 -0.21 -13.76 -0.50
C ASN A 37 -0.89 -14.02 0.85
N ASN A 38 -0.46 -13.27 1.85
CA ASN A 38 -0.96 -13.37 3.22
C ASN A 38 -1.54 -12.05 3.70
N PHE A 39 -2.49 -12.13 4.62
CA PHE A 39 -2.94 -10.95 5.36
C PHE A 39 -1.98 -10.59 6.47
N PHE A 40 -1.73 -9.30 6.59
CA PHE A 40 -1.12 -8.70 7.76
C PHE A 40 -2.17 -7.89 8.52
N THR A 41 -2.19 -8.03 9.84
CA THR A 41 -3.03 -7.20 10.72
C THR A 41 -2.12 -6.46 11.68
N SER A 42 -2.15 -5.13 11.62
CA SER A 42 -1.36 -4.27 12.49
C SER A 42 -1.89 -4.28 13.92
N ASP A 43 -0.99 -4.27 14.90
CA ASP A 43 -1.36 -3.86 16.25
C ASP A 43 -1.46 -2.32 16.29
N VAL A 44 -2.70 -1.84 16.20
CA VAL A 44 -3.00 -0.39 16.13
C VAL A 44 -2.42 0.37 17.32
N LYS A 45 -2.39 -0.23 18.51
CA LYS A 45 -1.84 0.41 19.72
C LYS A 45 -0.33 0.61 19.63
N ARG A 46 0.38 -0.30 18.94
CA ARG A 46 1.83 -0.18 18.71
C ARG A 46 2.16 0.74 17.55
N ALA A 47 1.35 0.67 16.49
CA ALA A 47 1.55 1.49 15.30
C ALA A 47 1.27 2.98 15.55
N PHE A 48 0.32 3.27 16.46
CA PHE A 48 -0.10 4.61 16.82
C PHE A 48 -0.05 4.76 18.36
N PRO A 49 1.12 5.07 18.95
CA PRO A 49 1.25 5.23 20.38
C PRO A 49 0.41 6.40 20.89
N PRO A 50 0.05 6.40 22.20
CA PRO A 50 -0.66 7.51 22.83
C PRO A 50 0.12 8.81 22.65
N GLY A 51 -0.55 9.85 22.17
CA GLY A 51 0.07 11.15 21.81
C GLY A 51 -0.11 11.52 20.33
N ASP A 52 -0.37 10.57 19.44
CA ASP A 52 -0.84 10.82 18.07
C ASP A 52 -2.29 11.31 18.01
N GLU A 53 -2.90 11.53 19.15
CA GLU A 53 -4.24 12.09 19.31
C GLU A 53 -4.37 13.53 18.80
N TYR A 54 -3.25 14.16 18.45
CA TYR A 54 -3.24 15.50 17.84
C TYR A 54 -4.00 15.60 16.53
N MET A 55 -4.33 14.47 15.88
CA MET A 55 -5.19 14.43 14.71
C MET A 55 -6.67 14.16 15.05
N ASP A 56 -7.02 13.89 16.29
CA ASP A 56 -8.41 13.96 16.72
C ASP A 56 -8.82 15.44 16.76
N MET A 57 -9.36 15.90 15.64
CA MET A 57 -9.85 17.27 15.53
C MET A 57 -10.75 17.59 16.72
N ASN A 58 -10.40 18.67 17.40
CA ASN A 58 -11.19 19.27 18.48
C ASN A 58 -12.68 19.25 18.08
N PRO A 59 -13.63 18.89 18.97
CA PRO A 59 -15.06 18.93 18.70
C PRO A 59 -15.56 20.22 18.08
N LEU A 60 -14.92 21.36 18.40
CA LEU A 60 -15.19 22.66 17.80
C LEU A 60 -14.82 22.68 16.31
N MET A 61 -13.68 22.10 15.94
CA MET A 61 -13.24 21.98 14.54
C MET A 61 -14.16 21.03 13.76
N LYS A 62 -14.61 19.93 14.37
CA LYS A 62 -15.63 19.04 13.78
C LYS A 62 -16.94 19.75 13.52
N ALA A 63 -17.36 20.60 14.46
CA ALA A 63 -18.59 21.40 14.32
C ALA A 63 -18.44 22.50 13.25
N LEU A 64 -17.31 23.20 13.19
CA LEU A 64 -17.01 24.18 12.17
C LEU A 64 -16.93 23.56 10.77
N MET A 65 -16.28 22.42 10.63
CA MET A 65 -16.28 21.66 9.37
C MET A 65 -17.68 21.27 8.94
N LYS A 66 -18.49 20.76 9.85
CA LYS A 66 -19.90 20.43 9.59
C LYS A 66 -20.71 21.63 9.12
N TYR A 67 -20.44 22.83 9.66
CA TYR A 67 -21.07 24.06 9.27
C TYR A 67 -20.65 24.56 7.88
N PHE A 68 -19.37 24.51 7.56
CA PHE A 68 -18.85 24.92 6.25
C PHE A 68 -19.22 23.96 5.12
N LEU A 69 -19.35 22.67 5.41
CA LEU A 69 -19.67 21.63 4.44
C LEU A 69 -21.16 21.49 4.13
N HIS A 70 -22.02 22.11 4.95
CA HIS A 70 -23.47 22.15 4.67
C HIS A 70 -23.86 23.07 3.50
N ARG A 71 -22.88 23.77 2.92
CA ARG A 71 -23.15 24.73 1.83
C ARG A 71 -23.09 24.15 0.41
N ASN A 72 -22.56 22.93 0.20
CA ASN A 72 -22.44 22.29 -1.12
C ASN A 72 -22.86 20.83 -1.07
N GLU A 73 -23.91 20.45 -1.79
CA GLU A 73 -24.78 19.32 -1.46
C GLU A 73 -24.32 17.90 -1.80
N TYR A 74 -23.21 17.59 -2.48
CA TYR A 74 -22.93 16.19 -2.90
C TYR A 74 -21.52 15.66 -2.77
N SER A 75 -20.47 16.44 -2.90
CA SER A 75 -19.09 15.98 -2.73
C SER A 75 -18.65 15.96 -1.25
N ASP A 76 -19.36 16.69 -0.42
CA ASP A 76 -18.93 17.15 0.90
C ASP A 76 -18.94 16.06 1.97
N LYS A 77 -19.90 15.13 1.91
CA LYS A 77 -20.03 14.08 2.94
C LYS A 77 -18.87 13.07 2.88
N TYR A 78 -18.41 12.78 1.67
CA TYR A 78 -17.29 11.87 1.44
C TYR A 78 -15.97 12.55 1.79
N LEU A 79 -15.81 13.79 1.37
CA LEU A 79 -14.67 14.65 1.70
C LEU A 79 -14.55 14.82 3.23
N LEU A 80 -15.66 15.13 3.90
CA LEU A 80 -15.73 15.26 5.36
C LEU A 80 -15.30 13.97 6.06
N LYS A 81 -15.80 12.83 5.61
CA LYS A 81 -15.42 11.53 6.15
C LYS A 81 -13.91 11.31 6.04
N MET A 82 -13.31 11.64 4.91
CA MET A 82 -11.86 11.47 4.69
C MET A 82 -11.02 12.46 5.50
N LEU A 83 -11.49 13.68 5.68
CA LEU A 83 -10.81 14.70 6.49
C LEU A 83 -10.87 14.41 7.98
N THR A 84 -11.88 13.68 8.44
CA THR A 84 -12.15 13.43 9.86
C THR A 84 -11.76 12.04 10.35
N VAL A 85 -11.41 11.12 9.46
CA VAL A 85 -10.96 9.79 9.85
C VAL A 85 -9.53 9.88 10.39
N PRO A 86 -9.28 9.55 11.65
CA PRO A 86 -7.91 9.47 12.17
C PRO A 86 -7.15 8.34 11.47
N ASP A 87 -5.85 8.51 11.28
CA ASP A 87 -4.98 7.55 10.59
C ASP A 87 -5.07 6.14 11.17
N LYS A 88 -5.24 6.03 12.49
CA LYS A 88 -5.47 4.76 13.21
C LYS A 88 -6.77 4.04 12.82
N ALA A 89 -7.72 4.74 12.21
CA ALA A 89 -9.01 4.18 11.81
C ALA A 89 -9.05 3.79 10.32
N ILE A 90 -7.97 4.01 9.57
CA ILE A 90 -7.87 3.59 8.16
C ILE A 90 -7.67 2.07 8.13
N GLN A 91 -8.76 1.38 7.76
CA GLN A 91 -8.80 -0.09 7.82
C GLN A 91 -7.80 -0.73 6.88
N GLU A 92 -7.61 -0.18 5.69
CA GLU A 92 -6.67 -0.65 4.67
C GLU A 92 -5.23 -0.59 5.19
N ASN A 93 -4.89 0.41 6.01
CA ASN A 93 -3.56 0.47 6.63
C ASN A 93 -3.40 -0.52 7.79
N ASN A 94 -4.48 -0.91 8.44
CA ASN A 94 -4.45 -1.81 9.58
C ASN A 94 -4.54 -3.28 9.17
N ARG A 95 -5.20 -3.58 8.05
CA ARG A 95 -5.31 -4.95 7.51
C ARG A 95 -5.12 -4.92 6.00
N PHE A 96 -4.04 -5.51 5.54
CA PHE A 96 -3.65 -5.49 4.14
C PHE A 96 -2.98 -6.81 3.72
N THR A 97 -2.89 -7.03 2.41
CA THR A 97 -2.18 -8.17 1.84
C THR A 97 -0.74 -7.80 1.54
N TYR A 98 0.18 -8.70 1.83
CA TYR A 98 1.56 -8.65 1.37
C TYR A 98 1.91 -9.94 0.63
N SER A 99 2.89 -9.85 -0.25
CA SER A 99 3.27 -10.96 -1.14
C SER A 99 4.66 -11.48 -0.81
N ILE A 100 4.83 -12.80 -0.88
CA ILE A 100 6.13 -13.47 -0.75
C ILE A 100 6.38 -14.23 -2.05
N LEU A 101 7.47 -13.92 -2.72
CA LEU A 101 8.00 -14.73 -3.80
C LEU A 101 9.07 -15.67 -3.25
N SER A 102 8.92 -16.95 -3.49
CA SER A 102 9.87 -17.99 -3.03
C SER A 102 10.28 -18.89 -4.19
N PRO A 103 11.45 -19.55 -4.13
CA PRO A 103 11.77 -20.61 -5.07
C PRO A 103 10.76 -21.75 -4.92
N SER A 104 10.28 -22.30 -6.03
CA SER A 104 9.38 -23.48 -5.98
C SER A 104 10.13 -24.70 -5.46
N GLY A 105 9.46 -25.44 -4.58
CA GLY A 105 9.98 -26.73 -4.05
C GLY A 105 11.08 -26.60 -2.98
N THR A 106 11.48 -25.38 -2.61
CA THR A 106 12.48 -25.15 -1.54
C THR A 106 11.91 -24.21 -0.47
N VAL A 107 12.17 -24.55 0.79
CA VAL A 107 11.86 -23.67 1.92
C VAL A 107 13.11 -22.85 2.22
N SER A 108 13.05 -21.54 2.04
CA SER A 108 14.13 -20.64 2.46
C SER A 108 13.83 -20.11 3.86
N ASN A 109 14.79 -20.24 4.78
CA ASN A 109 14.71 -19.66 6.13
C ASN A 109 15.12 -18.20 6.16
N GLU A 110 15.50 -17.64 5.01
CA GLU A 110 15.92 -16.25 4.88
C GLU A 110 15.02 -15.52 3.89
N ALA A 111 14.75 -14.26 4.18
CA ALA A 111 13.98 -13.42 3.29
C ALA A 111 14.60 -12.02 3.15
N ILE A 112 14.39 -11.42 1.98
CA ILE A 112 14.74 -10.03 1.69
C ILE A 112 13.45 -9.25 1.58
N VAL A 113 13.30 -8.18 2.35
CA VAL A 113 12.14 -7.28 2.24
C VAL A 113 12.42 -6.24 1.17
N LEU A 114 11.58 -6.19 0.17
CA LEU A 114 11.60 -5.20 -0.89
C LEU A 114 10.51 -4.17 -0.62
N LEU A 115 10.92 -2.93 -0.41
CA LEU A 115 10.02 -1.79 -0.23
C LEU A 115 9.90 -1.02 -1.54
N HIS A 116 8.74 -0.45 -1.78
CA HIS A 116 8.50 0.37 -2.97
C HIS A 116 8.90 1.83 -2.74
N GLY A 117 9.06 2.59 -3.83
CA GLY A 117 9.33 4.02 -3.79
C GLY A 117 8.08 4.86 -3.48
N LEU A 118 8.31 6.16 -3.31
CA LEU A 118 7.24 7.14 -3.10
C LEU A 118 6.28 7.18 -4.31
N ASN A 119 4.99 7.34 -4.05
CA ASN A 119 3.92 7.44 -5.05
C ASN A 119 3.72 6.21 -5.96
N GLU A 120 4.23 5.05 -5.56
CA GLU A 120 3.97 3.82 -6.31
C GLU A 120 2.56 3.31 -6.05
N ARG A 121 1.94 2.79 -7.13
CA ARG A 121 0.57 2.26 -7.10
C ARG A 121 0.47 0.76 -7.19
N GLY A 122 1.56 0.09 -7.55
CA GLY A 122 1.61 -1.36 -7.73
C GLY A 122 3.03 -1.91 -7.72
N TRP A 123 3.12 -3.23 -7.75
CA TRP A 123 4.38 -3.95 -7.66
C TRP A 123 5.01 -4.28 -9.02
N GLU A 124 4.30 -4.02 -10.13
CA GLU A 124 4.64 -4.54 -11.45
C GLU A 124 6.09 -4.24 -11.86
N LYS A 125 6.56 -3.02 -11.61
CA LYS A 125 7.94 -2.64 -11.95
C LYS A 125 8.99 -3.31 -11.06
N TYR A 126 8.61 -3.76 -9.87
CA TYR A 126 9.50 -4.40 -8.91
C TYR A 126 9.57 -5.92 -9.07
N LEU A 127 8.62 -6.53 -9.78
CA LEU A 127 8.57 -7.97 -9.98
C LEU A 127 9.84 -8.55 -10.63
N PRO A 128 10.42 -7.93 -11.68
CA PRO A 128 11.69 -8.41 -12.23
C PRO A 128 12.85 -8.32 -11.24
N TRP A 129 12.87 -7.29 -10.38
CA TRP A 129 13.89 -7.16 -9.34
C TRP A 129 13.74 -8.24 -8.28
N ALA A 130 12.51 -8.46 -7.81
CA ALA A 130 12.21 -9.52 -6.86
C ALA A 130 12.60 -10.89 -7.40
N TYR A 131 12.26 -11.17 -8.65
CA TYR A 131 12.66 -12.40 -9.33
C TYR A 131 14.18 -12.54 -9.45
N TYR A 132 14.87 -11.49 -9.86
CA TYR A 132 16.32 -11.49 -9.97
C TYR A 132 17.01 -11.74 -8.62
N ILE A 133 16.56 -11.08 -7.56
CA ILE A 133 17.07 -11.27 -6.20
C ILE A 133 16.85 -12.73 -5.78
N LEU A 134 15.66 -13.25 -5.93
CA LEU A 134 15.30 -14.62 -5.61
C LEU A 134 16.20 -15.62 -6.35
N LYS A 135 16.35 -15.46 -7.66
CA LYS A 135 17.16 -16.38 -8.50
C LYS A 135 18.65 -16.37 -8.16
N ASN A 136 19.21 -15.21 -7.81
CA ASN A 136 20.65 -15.09 -7.53
C ASN A 136 21.00 -15.42 -6.08
N THR A 137 20.04 -15.31 -5.15
CA THR A 137 20.32 -15.52 -3.72
C THR A 137 19.71 -16.81 -3.17
N GLY A 138 18.70 -17.37 -3.84
CA GLY A 138 17.89 -18.48 -3.32
C GLY A 138 16.99 -18.10 -2.16
N LYS A 139 16.96 -16.81 -1.78
CA LYS A 139 16.17 -16.30 -0.64
C LYS A 139 14.77 -15.92 -1.10
N SER A 140 13.81 -16.01 -0.19
CA SER A 140 12.46 -15.48 -0.44
C SER A 140 12.51 -13.94 -0.51
N VAL A 141 11.62 -13.33 -1.30
CA VAL A 141 11.49 -11.88 -1.40
C VAL A 141 10.10 -11.48 -0.95
N ILE A 142 10.03 -10.63 0.06
CA ILE A 142 8.79 -10.11 0.62
C ILE A 142 8.51 -8.74 0.00
N LEU A 143 7.40 -8.62 -0.73
CA LEU A 143 6.89 -7.35 -1.24
C LEU A 143 5.97 -6.76 -0.17
N PHE A 144 6.48 -5.83 0.62
CA PHE A 144 5.77 -5.29 1.76
C PHE A 144 5.39 -3.82 1.50
N PRO A 145 4.09 -3.48 1.43
CA PRO A 145 3.65 -2.13 1.14
C PRO A 145 3.94 -1.19 2.31
N ASN A 146 4.43 0.01 2.01
CA ASN A 146 4.62 1.07 3.00
C ASN A 146 3.25 1.55 3.53
N ALA A 147 3.25 2.11 4.74
CA ALA A 147 2.04 2.66 5.34
C ALA A 147 1.39 3.70 4.41
N PHE A 148 0.07 3.65 4.30
CA PHE A 148 -0.75 4.57 3.49
C PHE A 148 -0.45 4.57 1.98
N HIS A 149 0.16 3.52 1.46
CA HIS A 149 0.45 3.37 0.03
C HIS A 149 -0.14 2.07 -0.51
N MET A 150 -0.35 2.01 -1.82
CA MET A 150 -0.89 0.82 -2.52
C MET A 150 -2.18 0.30 -1.85
N ASN A 151 -2.24 -0.99 -1.53
CA ASN A 151 -3.37 -1.62 -0.85
C ASN A 151 -3.43 -1.35 0.67
N ARG A 152 -2.56 -0.49 1.19
CA ARG A 152 -2.63 0.05 2.57
C ARG A 152 -3.26 1.44 2.63
N ALA A 153 -3.82 1.91 1.54
CA ALA A 153 -4.52 3.18 1.45
C ALA A 153 -5.92 2.97 0.87
N PRO A 154 -6.91 3.79 1.27
CA PRO A 154 -8.20 3.81 0.61
C PRO A 154 -8.06 4.02 -0.90
N GLU A 155 -8.85 3.32 -1.70
CA GLU A 155 -8.80 3.39 -3.16
C GLU A 155 -8.93 4.83 -3.68
N CYS A 156 -9.75 5.63 -3.02
CA CYS A 156 -9.98 7.04 -3.35
C CYS A 156 -8.72 7.91 -3.25
N TRP A 157 -7.69 7.51 -2.49
CA TRP A 157 -6.41 8.23 -2.41
C TRP A 157 -5.60 8.12 -3.71
N SER A 158 -5.96 7.22 -4.60
CA SER A 158 -5.41 7.16 -5.96
C SER A 158 -5.91 8.29 -6.86
N ASN A 159 -7.00 8.97 -6.47
CA ASN A 159 -7.55 10.11 -7.21
C ASN A 159 -6.82 11.40 -6.85
N PHE A 160 -5.87 11.80 -7.70
CA PHE A 160 -5.06 13.00 -7.48
C PHE A 160 -5.88 14.28 -7.30
N ARG A 161 -7.00 14.45 -8.03
CA ARG A 161 -7.84 15.65 -7.92
C ARG A 161 -8.47 15.73 -6.54
N LEU A 162 -9.06 14.62 -6.09
CA LEU A 162 -9.66 14.52 -4.76
C LEU A 162 -8.61 14.75 -3.66
N MET A 163 -7.44 14.15 -3.79
CA MET A 163 -6.36 14.32 -2.80
C MET A 163 -5.82 15.75 -2.75
N LYS A 164 -5.78 16.44 -3.90
CA LYS A 164 -5.40 17.85 -3.95
C LYS A 164 -6.43 18.75 -3.22
N GLU A 165 -7.72 18.49 -3.41
CA GLU A 165 -8.80 19.19 -2.70
C GLU A 165 -8.72 18.95 -1.20
N ILE A 166 -8.59 17.68 -0.77
CA ILE A 166 -8.42 17.32 0.64
C ILE A 166 -7.19 18.00 1.25
N SER A 167 -6.06 17.98 0.57
CA SER A 167 -4.83 18.62 1.03
C SER A 167 -4.99 20.14 1.17
N SER A 168 -5.67 20.77 0.21
CA SER A 168 -5.96 22.21 0.26
C SER A 168 -6.85 22.56 1.44
N GLU A 169 -7.93 21.82 1.66
CA GLU A 169 -8.84 22.02 2.78
C GLU A 169 -8.17 21.75 4.13
N ARG A 170 -7.39 20.69 4.26
CA ARG A 170 -6.60 20.45 5.47
C ARG A 170 -5.63 21.59 5.79
N LYS A 171 -4.95 22.12 4.77
CA LYS A 171 -4.04 23.27 4.94
C LYS A 171 -4.76 24.52 5.42
N ASN A 172 -5.98 24.77 4.91
CA ASN A 172 -6.80 25.89 5.32
C ASN A 172 -7.30 25.75 6.77
N LEU A 173 -7.62 24.52 7.18
CA LEU A 173 -8.16 24.23 8.50
C LEU A 173 -7.07 24.13 9.59
N LEU A 174 -5.86 23.75 9.21
CA LEU A 174 -4.73 23.52 10.12
C LEU A 174 -3.49 24.29 9.62
N PRO A 175 -3.52 25.62 9.64
CA PRO A 175 -2.37 26.43 9.23
C PRO A 175 -1.17 26.13 10.13
N GLY A 176 -0.08 25.66 9.54
CA GLY A 176 1.16 25.31 10.24
C GLY A 176 1.42 23.82 10.40
N VAL A 177 0.48 22.95 10.04
CA VAL A 177 0.73 21.50 9.95
C VAL A 177 1.35 21.18 8.59
N ILE A 178 2.58 20.67 8.60
CA ILE A 178 3.21 20.11 7.38
C ILE A 178 2.55 18.76 7.14
N LEU A 179 1.62 18.73 6.18
CA LEU A 179 1.07 17.47 5.70
C LEU A 179 2.08 16.91 4.70
N SER A 180 2.69 15.77 5.05
CA SER A 180 3.40 14.97 4.05
C SER A 180 2.38 14.47 3.03
N SER A 181 2.56 14.90 1.81
CA SER A 181 1.82 14.41 0.64
C SER A 181 2.23 12.99 0.29
#